data_bfa9997610d1a69e7a46fd4f89ab8694
#
_entry.id   bfa9997610d1a69e7a46fd4f89ab8694
#
_cell.length_a   1.000
_cell.length_b   1.000
_cell.length_c   1.000
_cell.angle_alpha   90.00
_cell.angle_beta   90.00
_cell.angle_gamma   90.00
#
_symmetry.space_group_name_H-M   'P 1'
#
loop_
_entity.id
_entity.type
_entity.pdbx_description
1 polymer ?
#
loop_
_entity_poly.entity_id
_entity_poly.type
_entity_poly.pdbx_seq_one_letter_code
_entity_poly.pdbx_strand_id
1 'polypeptide(L)'
;MLKISAWAAVLFGSALAVLEAVRNWGDWQWWPFWVVDYVAAGLLVLGGVAVLRGRSRHWLGAGWGFACAMFWMSYIGHLEGLLGGDVDARERMLTQIIGAMFAVTIAGLVLSLLGRERRA
;
A
#
# COMPACT_ATOMS: atom_id res chain seq x y z
N MET A 1 5.76 -17.18 6.37
CA MET A 1 6.07 -15.72 6.26
C MET A 1 5.69 -15.17 4.90
N LEU A 2 6.04 -15.84 3.80
CA LEU A 2 5.66 -15.38 2.47
C LEU A 2 4.13 -15.36 2.26
N LYS A 3 3.41 -16.38 2.75
CA LYS A 3 1.95 -16.42 2.70
C LYS A 3 1.30 -15.31 3.49
N ILE A 4 1.87 -14.94 4.63
CA ILE A 4 1.38 -13.82 5.44
C ILE A 4 1.49 -12.53 4.62
N SER A 5 2.63 -12.30 3.99
CA SER A 5 2.83 -11.15 3.11
C SER A 5 1.83 -11.17 1.94
N ALA A 6 1.60 -12.34 1.34
CA ALA A 6 0.67 -12.48 0.21
C ALA A 6 -0.78 -12.17 0.62
N TRP A 7 -1.24 -12.70 1.74
CA TRP A 7 -2.59 -12.40 2.26
C TRP A 7 -2.72 -10.93 2.63
N ALA A 8 -1.69 -10.39 3.29
CA ALA A 8 -1.65 -8.96 3.61
C ALA A 8 -1.75 -8.10 2.34
N ALA A 9 -1.06 -8.50 1.27
CA ALA A 9 -1.09 -7.79 0.00
C ALA A 9 -2.48 -7.81 -0.64
N VAL A 10 -3.15 -8.94 -0.64
CA VAL A 10 -4.50 -9.05 -1.18
C VAL A 10 -5.48 -8.17 -0.40
N LEU A 11 -5.42 -8.24 0.93
CA LEU A 11 -6.30 -7.44 1.79
C LEU A 11 -5.99 -5.96 1.70
N PHE A 12 -4.72 -5.60 1.78
CA PHE A 12 -4.27 -4.21 1.71
C PHE A 12 -4.57 -3.59 0.34
N GLY A 13 -4.24 -4.31 -0.74
CA GLY A 13 -4.50 -3.84 -2.09
C GLY A 13 -5.99 -3.64 -2.37
N SER A 14 -6.82 -4.59 -1.92
CA SER A 14 -8.27 -4.48 -2.05
C SER A 14 -8.81 -3.29 -1.27
N ALA A 15 -8.35 -3.10 -0.03
CA ALA A 15 -8.74 -1.97 0.81
C ALA A 15 -8.30 -0.65 0.18
N LEU A 16 -7.08 -0.60 -0.36
CA LEU A 16 -6.55 0.59 -1.02
C LEU A 16 -7.40 0.98 -2.23
N ALA A 17 -7.79 0.02 -3.05
CA ALA A 17 -8.63 0.28 -4.21
C ALA A 17 -10.01 0.82 -3.80
N VAL A 18 -10.62 0.24 -2.78
CA VAL A 18 -11.92 0.68 -2.27
C VAL A 18 -11.83 2.08 -1.67
N LEU A 19 -10.82 2.32 -0.83
CA LEU A 19 -10.62 3.62 -0.20
C LEU A 19 -10.37 4.72 -1.23
N GLU A 20 -9.61 4.42 -2.26
CA GLU A 20 -9.35 5.38 -3.33
C GLU A 20 -10.63 5.71 -4.11
N ALA A 21 -11.45 4.73 -4.41
CA ALA A 21 -12.72 4.94 -5.07
C ALA A 21 -13.67 5.79 -4.21
N VAL A 22 -13.74 5.50 -2.92
CA VAL A 22 -14.60 6.27 -1.98
C VAL A 22 -14.11 7.70 -1.84
N ARG A 23 -12.80 7.87 -1.73
CA ARG A 23 -12.17 9.19 -1.54
C ARG A 23 -12.37 10.10 -2.74
N ASN A 24 -12.35 9.55 -3.95
CA ASN A 24 -12.47 10.33 -5.19
C ASN A 24 -13.89 10.36 -5.75
N TRP A 25 -14.84 9.70 -5.10
CA TRP A 25 -16.20 9.59 -5.61
C TRP A 25 -16.83 10.98 -5.74
N GLY A 26 -17.23 11.30 -6.97
CA GLY A 26 -17.86 12.58 -7.28
C GLY A 26 -16.89 13.74 -7.54
N ASP A 27 -15.62 13.59 -7.19
CA ASP A 27 -14.60 14.62 -7.39
C ASP A 27 -13.25 13.97 -7.59
N TRP A 28 -13.08 13.35 -8.74
CA TRP A 28 -11.84 12.64 -9.07
C TRP A 28 -10.71 13.62 -9.30
N GLN A 29 -9.59 13.40 -8.63
CA GLN A 29 -8.35 14.13 -8.87
C GLN A 29 -7.89 13.93 -10.31
N TRP A 30 -6.97 14.78 -10.76
CA TRP A 30 -6.32 14.58 -12.04
C TRP A 30 -5.75 13.15 -12.11
N TRP A 31 -5.99 12.47 -13.23
CA TRP A 31 -5.82 11.02 -13.37
C TRP A 31 -4.48 10.45 -12.89
N PRO A 32 -3.29 11.13 -13.06
CA PRO A 32 -2.05 10.50 -12.59
C PRO A 32 -2.02 10.25 -11.08
N PHE A 33 -2.75 11.02 -10.30
CA PHE A 33 -2.74 10.88 -8.84
C PHE A 33 -3.51 9.66 -8.35
N TRP A 34 -4.61 9.29 -8.99
CA TRP A 34 -5.37 8.12 -8.56
C TRP A 34 -4.94 6.84 -9.31
N VAL A 35 -4.38 6.96 -10.51
CA VAL A 35 -3.84 5.81 -11.25
C VAL A 35 -2.72 5.13 -10.46
N VAL A 36 -1.85 5.91 -9.81
CA VAL A 36 -0.75 5.38 -8.98
C VAL A 36 -1.29 4.44 -7.91
N ASP A 37 -2.37 4.83 -7.22
CA ASP A 37 -2.97 4.00 -6.18
C ASP A 37 -3.53 2.70 -6.74
N TYR A 38 -4.16 2.74 -7.90
CA TYR A 38 -4.68 1.54 -8.55
C TYR A 38 -3.59 0.63 -9.10
N VAL A 39 -2.48 1.20 -9.57
CA VAL A 39 -1.30 0.39 -9.97
C VAL A 39 -0.76 -0.35 -8.76
N ALA A 40 -0.59 0.34 -7.63
CA ALA A 40 -0.14 -0.29 -6.40
C ALA A 40 -1.11 -1.39 -5.95
N ALA A 41 -2.40 -1.09 -5.93
CA ALA A 41 -3.44 -2.05 -5.54
C ALA A 41 -3.44 -3.28 -6.46
N GLY A 42 -3.35 -3.06 -7.77
CA GLY A 42 -3.31 -4.14 -8.76
C GLY A 42 -2.10 -5.04 -8.59
N LEU A 43 -0.92 -4.46 -8.42
CA LEU A 43 0.30 -5.22 -8.20
C LEU A 43 0.24 -6.04 -6.91
N LEU A 44 -0.30 -5.46 -5.84
CA LEU A 44 -0.43 -6.15 -4.56
C LEU A 44 -1.39 -7.32 -4.65
N VAL A 45 -2.55 -7.13 -5.23
CA VAL A 45 -3.55 -8.20 -5.37
C VAL A 45 -3.05 -9.29 -6.29
N LEU A 46 -2.54 -8.94 -7.46
CA LEU A 46 -2.01 -9.92 -8.42
C LEU A 46 -0.80 -10.67 -7.84
N GLY A 47 0.11 -9.94 -7.21
CA GLY A 47 1.29 -10.55 -6.60
C GLY A 47 0.93 -11.46 -5.44
N GLY A 48 -0.01 -11.05 -4.60
CA GLY A 48 -0.51 -11.86 -3.49
C GLY A 48 -1.17 -13.14 -3.98
N VAL A 49 -2.08 -13.03 -4.96
CA VAL A 49 -2.76 -14.18 -5.55
C VAL A 49 -1.76 -15.13 -6.22
N ALA A 50 -0.77 -14.58 -6.93
CA ALA A 50 0.25 -15.39 -7.59
C ALA A 50 1.01 -16.27 -6.57
N VAL A 51 1.44 -15.67 -5.46
CA VAL A 51 2.13 -16.43 -4.39
C VAL A 51 1.21 -17.49 -3.77
N LEU A 52 -0.05 -17.13 -3.51
CA LEU A 52 -1.00 -18.08 -2.91
C LEU A 52 -1.31 -19.26 -3.85
N ARG A 53 -1.13 -19.08 -5.15
CA ARG A 53 -1.27 -20.12 -6.16
C ARG A 53 0.05 -20.86 -6.46
N GLY A 54 1.07 -20.64 -5.66
CA GLY A 54 2.37 -21.29 -5.83
C GLY A 54 3.22 -20.74 -6.98
N ARG A 55 2.92 -19.55 -7.45
CA ARG A 55 3.66 -18.87 -8.53
C ARG A 55 4.76 -17.98 -7.95
N SER A 56 5.51 -17.34 -8.83
CA SER A 56 6.62 -16.44 -8.47
C SER A 56 6.18 -15.32 -7.51
N ARG A 57 7.09 -14.95 -6.61
CA ARG A 57 6.90 -13.82 -5.70
C ARG A 57 7.37 -12.47 -6.24
N HIS A 58 7.83 -12.43 -7.49
CA HIS A 58 8.35 -11.17 -8.06
C HIS A 58 7.32 -10.05 -8.07
N TRP A 59 6.09 -10.36 -8.46
CA TRP A 59 5.01 -9.39 -8.50
C TRP A 59 4.61 -8.91 -7.10
N LEU A 60 4.67 -9.80 -6.11
CA LEU A 60 4.40 -9.43 -4.73
C LEU A 60 5.44 -8.43 -4.23
N GLY A 61 6.72 -8.71 -4.44
CA GLY A 61 7.80 -7.78 -4.09
C GLY A 61 7.67 -6.45 -4.80
N ALA A 62 7.35 -6.47 -6.10
CA ALA A 62 7.15 -5.24 -6.87
C ALA A 62 5.98 -4.42 -6.31
N GLY A 63 4.87 -5.08 -5.96
CA GLY A 63 3.70 -4.40 -5.39
C GLY A 63 4.01 -3.73 -4.06
N TRP A 64 4.66 -4.45 -3.14
CA TRP A 64 5.05 -3.86 -1.86
C TRP A 64 6.07 -2.74 -2.01
N GLY A 65 7.06 -2.90 -2.89
CA GLY A 65 8.04 -1.85 -3.15
C GLY A 65 7.41 -0.59 -3.72
N PHE A 66 6.50 -0.76 -4.68
CA PHE A 66 5.75 0.35 -5.26
C PHE A 66 4.90 1.05 -4.20
N ALA A 67 4.20 0.28 -3.38
CA ALA A 67 3.37 0.83 -2.30
C ALA A 67 4.22 1.54 -1.25
N CYS A 68 5.39 1.01 -0.89
CA CYS A 68 6.31 1.68 0.02
C CYS A 68 6.71 3.06 -0.49
N ALA A 69 7.09 3.17 -1.74
CA ALA A 69 7.48 4.45 -2.33
C ALA A 69 6.31 5.43 -2.34
N MET A 70 5.12 4.97 -2.71
CA MET A 70 3.92 5.78 -2.75
C MET A 70 3.55 6.31 -1.36
N PHE A 71 3.55 5.43 -0.36
CA PHE A 71 3.21 5.82 1.01
C PHE A 71 4.31 6.65 1.66
N TRP A 72 5.56 6.45 1.29
CA TRP A 72 6.65 7.33 1.71
C TRP A 72 6.35 8.78 1.30
N MET A 73 6.06 9.00 0.04
CA MET A 73 5.76 10.34 -0.47
C MET A 73 4.52 10.93 0.19
N SER A 74 3.48 10.13 0.34
CA SER A 74 2.23 10.55 0.97
C SER A 74 2.44 10.92 2.43
N TYR A 75 3.13 10.06 3.19
CA TYR A 75 3.36 10.28 4.62
C TYR A 75 4.23 11.52 4.85
N ILE A 76 5.32 11.67 4.11
CA ILE A 76 6.21 12.81 4.25
C ILE A 76 5.48 14.11 3.91
N GLY A 77 4.63 14.12 2.88
CA GLY A 77 3.83 15.27 2.53
C GLY A 77 2.87 15.69 3.65
N HIS A 78 2.17 14.72 4.23
CA HIS A 78 1.28 14.99 5.37
C HIS A 78 2.05 15.43 6.62
N LEU A 79 3.19 14.82 6.89
CA LEU A 79 4.02 15.18 8.03
C LEU A 79 4.55 16.61 7.90
N GLU A 80 4.98 17.00 6.73
CA GLU A 80 5.40 18.37 6.45
C GLU A 80 4.29 19.36 6.75
N GLY A 81 3.05 19.03 6.34
CA GLY A 81 1.88 19.83 6.66
C GLY A 81 1.64 19.97 8.16
N LEU A 82 1.83 18.89 8.93
CA LEU A 82 1.69 18.93 10.40
C LEU A 82 2.73 19.82 11.07
N LEU A 83 3.95 19.80 10.58
CA LEU A 83 5.05 20.59 11.13
C LEU A 83 4.95 22.06 10.77
N GLY A 84 4.23 22.39 9.72
CA GLY A 84 4.16 23.75 9.16
C GLY A 84 3.09 24.66 9.73
N GLY A 85 2.22 24.20 10.65
CA GLY A 85 1.22 25.10 11.21
C GLY A 85 -0.05 24.45 11.74
N ASP A 86 -1.13 25.22 11.75
CA ASP A 86 -2.42 24.85 12.33
C ASP A 86 -3.08 23.71 11.54
N VAL A 87 -3.09 22.54 12.14
CA VAL A 87 -3.70 21.36 11.56
C VAL A 87 -4.82 20.90 12.47
N ASP A 88 -5.98 20.59 11.89
CA ASP A 88 -7.09 20.10 12.68
C ASP A 88 -6.90 18.63 13.09
N ALA A 89 -7.80 18.14 13.95
CA ALA A 89 -7.74 16.77 14.45
C ALA A 89 -7.87 15.73 13.32
N ARG A 90 -8.62 16.06 12.28
CA ARG A 90 -8.81 15.18 11.11
C ARG A 90 -7.51 14.97 10.35
N GLU A 91 -6.74 16.03 10.13
CA GLU A 91 -5.45 15.94 9.44
C GLU A 91 -4.44 15.12 10.25
N ARG A 92 -4.42 15.30 11.57
CA ARG A 92 -3.57 14.49 12.45
C ARG A 92 -3.94 13.01 12.36
N MET A 93 -5.23 12.71 12.41
CA MET A 93 -5.71 11.34 12.30
C MET A 93 -5.35 10.72 10.95
N LEU A 94 -5.54 11.46 9.86
CA LEU A 94 -5.17 10.99 8.52
C LEU A 94 -3.68 10.72 8.41
N THR A 95 -2.83 11.59 8.97
CA THR A 95 -1.38 11.39 8.96
C THR A 95 -1.00 10.13 9.73
N GLN A 96 -1.62 9.89 10.87
CA GLN A 96 -1.37 8.68 11.66
C GLN A 96 -1.80 7.42 10.91
N ILE A 97 -2.95 7.45 10.25
CA ILE A 97 -3.44 6.32 9.45
C ILE A 97 -2.49 6.03 8.29
N ILE A 98 -2.06 7.06 7.57
CA ILE A 98 -1.12 6.92 6.46
C ILE A 98 0.22 6.38 6.96
N GLY A 99 0.69 6.84 8.13
CA GLY A 99 1.91 6.32 8.74
C GLY A 99 1.81 4.85 9.10
N ALA A 100 0.66 4.43 9.65
CA ALA A 100 0.40 3.01 9.94
C ALA A 100 0.37 2.18 8.66
N MET A 101 -0.26 2.66 7.61
CA MET A 101 -0.29 1.99 6.30
C MET A 101 1.11 1.88 5.71
N PHE A 102 1.92 2.92 5.85
CA PHE A 102 3.32 2.90 5.42
C PHE A 102 4.10 1.82 6.17
N ALA A 103 3.93 1.72 7.48
CA ALA A 103 4.57 0.68 8.28
C ALA A 103 4.17 -0.73 7.79
N VAL A 104 2.90 -0.94 7.44
CA VAL A 104 2.42 -2.19 6.88
C VAL A 104 3.11 -2.50 5.54
N THR A 105 3.29 -1.50 4.69
CA THR A 105 3.98 -1.71 3.41
C THR A 105 5.43 -2.10 3.59
N ILE A 106 6.12 -1.51 4.56
CA ILE A 106 7.49 -1.89 4.90
C ILE A 106 7.54 -3.35 5.38
N ALA A 107 6.66 -3.71 6.31
CA ALA A 107 6.59 -5.08 6.84
C ALA A 107 6.27 -6.08 5.73
N GLY A 108 5.31 -5.76 4.85
CA GLY A 108 4.96 -6.61 3.72
C GLY A 108 6.14 -6.82 2.77
N LEU A 109 6.85 -5.74 2.45
CA LEU A 109 8.03 -5.82 1.59
C LEU A 109 9.12 -6.70 2.21
N VAL A 110 9.45 -6.47 3.47
CA VAL A 110 10.47 -7.27 4.18
C VAL A 110 10.09 -8.74 4.17
N LEU A 111 8.84 -9.07 4.51
CA LEU A 111 8.37 -10.45 4.50
C LEU A 111 8.40 -11.07 3.10
N SER A 112 8.12 -10.30 2.07
CA SER A 112 8.14 -10.80 0.69
C SER A 112 9.57 -11.09 0.21
N LEU A 113 10.55 -10.34 0.70
CA LEU A 113 11.95 -10.51 0.32
C LEU A 113 12.65 -11.60 1.14
N LEU A 114 12.33 -11.67 2.44
CA LEU A 114 12.98 -12.61 3.37
C LEU A 114 12.21 -13.91 3.54
N GLY A 115 10.92 -13.92 3.21
CA GLY A 115 10.09 -15.10 3.33
C GLY A 115 10.56 -16.20 2.39
N ARG A 116 10.66 -17.44 2.91
CA ARG A 116 11.03 -18.61 2.09
C ARG A 116 9.78 -19.18 1.43
N GLU A 117 9.91 -19.51 0.15
CA GLU A 117 8.90 -20.31 -0.52
C GLU A 117 8.93 -21.71 0.05
N ARG A 118 7.78 -22.19 0.53
CA ARG A 118 7.65 -23.60 0.86
C ARG A 118 7.55 -24.38 -0.43
N ARG A 119 8.52 -25.23 -0.65
CA ARG A 119 8.38 -26.28 -1.66
C ARG A 119 7.38 -27.30 -1.13
N ALA A 120 6.31 -27.45 -1.85
CA ALA A 120 5.34 -28.48 -1.54
C ALA A 120 5.97 -29.86 -1.73
#